data_4a386a9021251618a367b9b5dad04d22
#
_entry.id   4a386a9021251618a367b9b5dad04d22
#
_cell.length_a   1.000
_cell.length_b   1.000
_cell.length_c   1.000
_cell.angle_alpha   90.00
_cell.angle_beta   90.00
_cell.angle_gamma   90.00
#
_symmetry.space_group_name_H-M   'P 1'
#
loop_
_entity.id
_entity.type
_entity.pdbx_description
1 polymer ?
#
loop_
_entity_poly.entity_id
_entity_poly.type
_entity_poly.pdbx_seq_one_letter_code
_entity_poly.pdbx_strand_id
1 'polypeptide(L)'
;MKKIIVLLCAILLCGLSANAQTSMSFTDSLKMYEGTWKYENTQNAEIFIIKLAMYSSLKYGETCYDYLGTYSYRKNGKEVFNVLNTTFPAAQTSYLDITLKEASLFPIWLGCNKYANALNLYFRDHVYKKYEDGGYVQLLSTKAGDEKLLWYPQNGEGVRVYVTGEPEEPEGFSVPVNVVMTKVH
;
A
#
# COMPACT_ATOMS: atom_id res chain seq x y z
N MET A 1 13.44 25.01 -55.69
CA MET A 1 14.34 24.23 -54.82
C MET A 1 14.38 24.76 -53.37
N LYS A 2 14.52 26.08 -53.10
CA LYS A 2 14.56 26.62 -51.72
C LYS A 2 13.33 26.30 -50.86
N LYS A 3 12.10 26.28 -51.46
CA LYS A 3 10.85 25.99 -50.72
C LYS A 3 10.71 24.53 -50.28
N ILE A 4 11.30 23.58 -51.02
CA ILE A 4 11.26 22.14 -50.67
C ILE A 4 12.19 21.83 -49.49
N ILE A 5 13.35 22.51 -49.44
CA ILE A 5 14.31 22.33 -48.33
C ILE A 5 13.73 22.82 -46.99
N VAL A 6 13.00 23.95 -47.00
CA VAL A 6 12.34 24.49 -45.80
C VAL A 6 11.25 23.54 -45.29
N LEU A 7 10.48 22.92 -46.20
CA LEU A 7 9.46 21.94 -45.81
C LEU A 7 10.05 20.67 -45.22
N LEU A 8 11.17 20.18 -45.75
CA LEU A 8 11.87 19.02 -45.21
C LEU A 8 12.45 19.28 -43.82
N CYS A 9 13.02 20.47 -43.58
CA CYS A 9 13.51 20.85 -42.25
C CYS A 9 12.39 20.97 -41.20
N ALA A 10 11.19 21.47 -41.60
CA ALA A 10 10.04 21.56 -40.71
C ALA A 10 9.53 20.16 -40.28
N ILE A 11 9.52 19.21 -41.21
CA ILE A 11 9.11 17.81 -40.90
C ILE A 11 10.12 17.10 -39.98
N LEU A 12 11.43 17.35 -40.17
CA LEU A 12 12.48 16.81 -39.31
C LEU A 12 12.44 17.40 -37.91
N LEU A 13 12.09 18.66 -37.72
CA LEU A 13 11.95 19.30 -36.41
C LEU A 13 10.69 18.86 -35.66
N CYS A 14 9.59 18.53 -36.34
CA CYS A 14 8.38 17.98 -35.72
C CYS A 14 8.52 16.52 -35.30
N GLY A 15 9.45 15.76 -35.87
CA GLY A 15 9.69 14.35 -35.56
C GLY A 15 10.53 14.10 -34.30
N LEU A 16 11.15 15.13 -33.72
CA LEU A 16 12.06 15.01 -32.56
C LEU A 16 11.40 15.28 -31.20
N SER A 17 10.08 15.49 -31.19
CA SER A 17 9.32 15.39 -29.93
C SER A 17 9.16 13.91 -29.56
N ALA A 18 10.26 13.16 -29.52
CA ALA A 18 10.28 11.88 -28.82
C ALA A 18 9.97 12.22 -27.36
N ASN A 19 8.75 11.96 -26.93
CA ASN A 19 8.42 11.89 -25.54
C ASN A 19 9.42 10.91 -24.92
N ALA A 20 10.49 11.43 -24.33
CA ALA A 20 11.34 10.68 -23.44
C ALA A 20 10.44 10.33 -22.23
N GLN A 21 9.65 9.28 -22.39
CA GLN A 21 8.95 8.64 -21.31
C GLN A 21 10.05 8.04 -20.43
N THR A 22 10.53 8.85 -19.49
CA THR A 22 11.46 8.38 -18.48
C THR A 22 10.76 7.22 -17.77
N SER A 23 11.13 6.01 -18.12
CA SER A 23 10.65 4.81 -17.42
C SER A 23 11.09 4.98 -15.97
N MET A 24 10.12 5.20 -15.10
CA MET A 24 10.35 5.26 -13.66
C MET A 24 11.02 3.95 -13.24
N SER A 25 12.08 4.02 -12.44
CA SER A 25 12.71 2.81 -11.94
C SER A 25 11.71 2.03 -11.09
N PHE A 26 11.83 0.71 -11.04
CA PHE A 26 10.98 -0.13 -10.20
C PHE A 26 11.00 0.33 -8.73
N THR A 27 12.16 0.68 -8.22
CA THR A 27 12.33 1.20 -6.85
C THR A 27 11.61 2.53 -6.63
N ASP A 28 11.63 3.44 -7.61
CA ASP A 28 10.92 4.72 -7.51
C ASP A 28 9.41 4.53 -7.54
N SER A 29 8.93 3.59 -8.34
CA SER A 29 7.50 3.22 -8.35
C SER A 29 7.06 2.69 -6.99
N LEU A 30 7.90 1.91 -6.31
CA LEU A 30 7.62 1.41 -4.97
C LEU A 30 7.58 2.54 -3.94
N LYS A 31 8.51 3.49 -3.96
CA LYS A 31 8.52 4.62 -3.01
C LYS A 31 7.22 5.44 -2.99
N MET A 32 6.44 5.38 -4.05
CA MET A 32 5.16 6.11 -4.12
C MET A 32 4.12 5.61 -3.11
N TYR A 33 4.23 4.36 -2.66
CA TYR A 33 3.35 3.81 -1.62
C TYR A 33 3.67 4.33 -0.21
N GLU A 34 4.91 4.82 0.02
CA GLU A 34 5.31 5.33 1.33
C GLU A 34 4.52 6.55 1.74
N GLY A 35 4.30 6.68 3.04
CA GLY A 35 3.68 7.84 3.64
C GLY A 35 2.38 7.52 4.36
N THR A 36 1.59 8.56 4.59
CA THR A 36 0.31 8.46 5.30
C THR A 36 -0.84 8.59 4.32
N TRP A 37 -1.80 7.68 4.42
CA TRP A 37 -2.96 7.61 3.57
C TRP A 37 -4.22 7.68 4.42
N LYS A 38 -5.20 8.46 4.00
CA LYS A 38 -6.44 8.71 4.74
C LYS A 38 -7.66 8.42 3.89
N TYR A 39 -8.59 7.65 4.45
CA TYR A 39 -9.98 7.59 4.04
C TYR A 39 -10.84 8.32 5.06
N GLU A 40 -11.82 9.08 4.59
CA GLU A 40 -12.77 9.78 5.43
C GLU A 40 -14.17 9.69 4.83
N ASN A 41 -15.12 9.29 5.67
CA ASN A 41 -16.54 9.31 5.36
C ASN A 41 -17.25 10.20 6.39
N THR A 42 -17.59 11.42 5.98
CA THR A 42 -18.24 12.42 6.85
C THR A 42 -19.65 12.04 7.24
N GLN A 43 -20.36 11.24 6.43
CA GLN A 43 -21.73 10.80 6.71
C GLN A 43 -21.78 9.88 7.93
N ASN A 44 -20.76 9.04 8.10
CA ASN A 44 -20.66 8.08 9.20
C ASN A 44 -19.65 8.53 10.27
N ALA A 45 -19.10 9.75 10.16
CA ALA A 45 -18.01 10.22 11.01
C ALA A 45 -16.89 9.16 11.15
N GLU A 46 -16.50 8.58 10.01
CA GLU A 46 -15.55 7.49 9.91
C GLU A 46 -14.24 7.98 9.32
N ILE A 47 -13.13 7.68 9.99
CA ILE A 47 -11.78 8.04 9.56
C ILE A 47 -10.90 6.80 9.69
N PHE A 48 -10.28 6.41 8.59
CA PHE A 48 -9.29 5.33 8.56
C PHE A 48 -7.99 5.87 7.99
N ILE A 49 -6.91 5.72 8.74
CA ILE A 49 -5.59 6.21 8.37
C ILE A 49 -4.62 5.04 8.43
N ILE A 50 -3.82 4.87 7.38
CA ILE A 50 -2.68 3.96 7.37
C ILE A 50 -1.40 4.74 7.17
N LYS A 51 -0.30 4.25 7.73
CA LYS A 51 1.04 4.78 7.51
C LYS A 51 1.92 3.62 7.04
N LEU A 52 2.53 3.79 5.88
CA LEU A 52 3.37 2.80 5.22
C LEU A 52 4.81 3.28 5.16
N ALA A 53 5.73 2.42 5.51
CA ALA A 53 7.17 2.63 5.35
C ALA A 53 7.79 1.47 4.56
N MET A 54 8.58 1.79 3.55
CA MET A 54 9.29 0.82 2.74
C MET A 54 10.42 0.19 3.57
N TYR A 55 10.55 -1.09 3.44
CA TYR A 55 11.54 -1.90 4.11
C TYR A 55 12.32 -2.72 3.07
N SER A 56 13.63 -2.71 3.14
CA SER A 56 14.45 -3.54 2.26
C SER A 56 15.10 -4.68 3.05
N SER A 57 15.02 -5.87 2.49
CA SER A 57 15.67 -7.06 3.05
C SER A 57 16.48 -7.78 1.98
N LEU A 58 17.50 -8.51 2.40
CA LEU A 58 18.27 -9.36 1.51
C LEU A 58 17.71 -10.79 1.58
N LYS A 59 17.11 -11.26 0.48
CA LYS A 59 16.60 -12.64 0.35
C LYS A 59 17.33 -13.33 -0.80
N TYR A 60 17.97 -14.43 -0.51
CA TYR A 60 18.70 -15.23 -1.53
C TYR A 60 19.73 -14.44 -2.36
N GLY A 61 20.36 -13.43 -1.75
CA GLY A 61 21.35 -12.57 -2.43
C GLY A 61 20.75 -11.41 -3.24
N GLU A 62 19.42 -11.28 -3.29
CA GLU A 62 18.72 -10.20 -3.97
C GLU A 62 18.06 -9.24 -2.96
N THR A 63 18.06 -7.94 -3.27
CA THR A 63 17.33 -6.96 -2.47
C THR A 63 15.85 -7.07 -2.77
N CYS A 64 15.08 -7.44 -1.76
CA CYS A 64 13.61 -7.43 -1.80
C CYS A 64 13.10 -6.21 -1.07
N TYR A 65 11.99 -5.67 -1.54
CA TYR A 65 11.31 -4.54 -0.94
C TYR A 65 9.93 -4.98 -0.45
N ASP A 66 9.69 -4.76 0.82
CA ASP A 66 8.41 -5.00 1.46
C ASP A 66 7.97 -3.70 2.16
N TYR A 67 6.75 -3.64 2.68
CA TYR A 67 6.28 -2.51 3.47
C TYR A 67 5.77 -3.00 4.80
N LEU A 68 6.09 -2.22 5.82
CA LEU A 68 5.45 -2.32 7.12
C LEU A 68 4.46 -1.17 7.25
N GLY A 69 3.35 -1.42 7.89
CA GLY A 69 2.35 -0.39 8.09
C GLY A 69 1.67 -0.45 9.44
N THR A 70 1.25 0.71 9.87
CA THR A 70 0.45 0.94 11.07
C THR A 70 -0.87 1.58 10.67
N TYR A 71 -1.88 1.52 11.54
CA TYR A 71 -3.14 2.17 11.26
C TYR A 71 -3.80 2.78 12.49
N SER A 72 -4.71 3.72 12.24
CA SER A 72 -5.73 4.12 13.18
C SER A 72 -7.11 4.07 12.53
N TYR A 73 -8.10 3.77 13.35
CA TYR A 73 -9.48 3.75 12.93
C TYR A 73 -10.38 4.42 13.95
N ARG A 74 -11.22 5.34 13.46
CA ARG A 74 -12.27 6.02 14.23
C ARG A 74 -13.60 5.79 13.54
N LYS A 75 -14.62 5.50 14.34
CA LYS A 75 -16.00 5.30 13.87
C LYS A 75 -16.96 6.05 14.77
N ASN A 76 -17.91 6.76 14.19
CA ASN A 76 -18.84 7.61 14.93
C ASN A 76 -18.12 8.59 15.89
N GLY A 77 -16.98 9.14 15.44
CA GLY A 77 -16.15 10.06 16.21
C GLY A 77 -15.34 9.43 17.35
N LYS A 78 -15.51 8.13 17.65
CA LYS A 78 -14.77 7.41 18.69
C LYS A 78 -13.57 6.67 18.10
N GLU A 79 -12.46 6.70 18.81
CA GLU A 79 -11.30 5.88 18.45
C GLU A 79 -11.60 4.40 18.74
N VAL A 80 -11.43 3.56 17.73
CA VAL A 80 -11.62 2.11 17.81
C VAL A 80 -10.28 1.42 17.98
N PHE A 81 -9.26 1.89 17.24
CA PHE A 81 -7.91 1.37 17.29
C PHE A 81 -6.90 2.42 16.83
N ASN A 82 -5.69 2.42 17.42
CA ASN A 82 -4.65 3.37 17.03
C ASN A 82 -3.25 2.88 17.38
N VAL A 83 -2.42 2.65 16.35
CA VAL A 83 -0.99 2.36 16.47
C VAL A 83 -0.16 3.22 15.50
N LEU A 84 -0.69 4.35 15.02
CA LEU A 84 0.00 5.22 14.04
C LEU A 84 1.35 5.75 14.54
N ASN A 85 1.50 5.95 15.84
CA ASN A 85 2.72 6.50 16.42
C ASN A 85 3.79 5.44 16.71
N THR A 86 3.58 4.20 16.29
CA THR A 86 4.61 3.16 16.40
C THR A 86 5.81 3.54 15.54
N THR A 87 7.00 3.55 16.14
CA THR A 87 8.25 3.82 15.44
C THR A 87 8.61 2.61 14.58
N PHE A 88 8.81 2.84 13.28
CA PHE A 88 9.28 1.79 12.39
C PHE A 88 10.73 1.42 12.72
N PRO A 89 11.08 0.14 12.66
CA PRO A 89 12.46 -0.28 12.84
C PRO A 89 13.33 0.36 11.73
N ALA A 90 14.60 0.60 12.04
CA ALA A 90 15.57 0.95 10.99
C ALA A 90 15.59 -0.19 9.96
N ALA A 91 15.84 0.14 8.69
CA ALA A 91 15.98 -0.86 7.63
C ALA A 91 16.94 -1.96 8.07
N GLN A 92 16.43 -3.18 8.22
CA GLN A 92 17.21 -4.31 8.72
C GLN A 92 17.64 -5.18 7.54
N THR A 93 18.77 -5.83 7.70
CA THR A 93 19.36 -6.68 6.66
C THR A 93 18.70 -8.05 6.55
N SER A 94 17.86 -8.43 7.49
CA SER A 94 17.18 -9.74 7.51
C SER A 94 15.70 -9.63 7.89
N TYR A 95 14.85 -10.20 7.06
CA TYR A 95 13.41 -10.36 7.31
C TYR A 95 13.10 -11.16 8.60
N LEU A 96 13.97 -12.10 8.96
CA LEU A 96 13.81 -12.96 10.13
C LEU A 96 14.08 -12.24 11.46
N ASP A 97 14.65 -11.04 11.40
CA ASP A 97 14.97 -10.25 12.60
C ASP A 97 13.78 -9.45 13.15
N ILE A 98 12.66 -9.38 12.40
CA ILE A 98 11.41 -8.87 12.97
C ILE A 98 10.83 -9.95 13.87
N THR A 99 11.03 -9.79 15.15
CA THR A 99 10.48 -10.74 16.13
C THR A 99 8.95 -10.77 16.04
N LEU A 100 8.33 -11.90 16.40
CA LEU A 100 6.86 -12.04 16.44
C LEU A 100 6.20 -10.95 17.32
N LYS A 101 6.92 -10.43 18.31
CA LYS A 101 6.47 -9.33 19.15
C LYS A 101 6.42 -8.00 18.36
N GLU A 102 7.43 -7.73 17.55
CA GLU A 102 7.47 -6.53 16.69
C GLU A 102 6.46 -6.64 15.56
N ALA A 103 6.28 -7.83 14.97
CA ALA A 103 5.23 -8.08 13.97
C ALA A 103 3.83 -7.74 14.49
N SER A 104 3.57 -7.85 15.79
CA SER A 104 2.30 -7.45 16.39
C SER A 104 2.08 -5.93 16.41
N LEU A 105 3.15 -5.13 16.33
CA LEU A 105 3.10 -3.66 16.28
C LEU A 105 2.86 -3.13 14.86
N PHE A 106 3.07 -3.98 13.84
CA PHE A 106 2.89 -3.63 12.43
C PHE A 106 1.78 -4.49 11.82
N PRO A 107 0.51 -4.06 12.01
CA PRO A 107 -0.65 -4.83 11.54
C PRO A 107 -0.80 -4.90 10.03
N ILE A 108 -0.04 -4.10 9.28
CA ILE A 108 -0.05 -4.07 7.83
C ILE A 108 1.32 -4.51 7.33
N TRP A 109 1.32 -5.48 6.44
CA TRP A 109 2.48 -5.86 5.66
C TRP A 109 2.10 -5.96 4.19
N LEU A 110 2.90 -5.33 3.33
CA LEU A 110 2.69 -5.40 1.89
C LEU A 110 3.89 -6.10 1.25
N GLY A 111 3.62 -7.21 0.60
CA GLY A 111 4.60 -7.93 -0.20
C GLY A 111 4.65 -7.38 -1.63
N CYS A 112 5.86 -7.15 -2.14
CA CYS A 112 6.03 -6.72 -3.52
C CYS A 112 5.71 -7.86 -4.49
N ASN A 113 4.75 -7.64 -5.39
CA ASN A 113 4.53 -8.52 -6.54
C ASN A 113 5.26 -7.94 -7.76
N LYS A 114 6.30 -8.61 -8.22
CA LYS A 114 7.16 -8.18 -9.34
C LYS A 114 6.38 -7.90 -10.65
N TYR A 115 5.18 -8.44 -10.77
CA TYR A 115 4.40 -8.42 -12.01
C TYR A 115 3.08 -7.66 -11.95
N ALA A 116 2.73 -7.09 -10.79
CA ALA A 116 1.45 -6.41 -10.62
C ALA A 116 1.65 -4.96 -10.20
N ASN A 117 0.78 -4.06 -10.71
CA ASN A 117 0.69 -2.67 -10.26
C ASN A 117 0.04 -2.55 -8.87
N ALA A 118 0.09 -3.62 -8.08
CA ALA A 118 -0.48 -3.72 -6.76
C ALA A 118 0.46 -4.50 -5.84
N LEU A 119 0.39 -4.21 -4.56
CA LEU A 119 1.12 -4.92 -3.52
C LEU A 119 0.17 -5.89 -2.83
N ASN A 120 0.60 -7.13 -2.60
CA ASN A 120 -0.16 -8.11 -1.84
C ASN A 120 -0.28 -7.62 -0.39
N LEU A 121 -1.48 -7.71 0.16
CA LEU A 121 -1.80 -7.22 1.48
C LEU A 121 -1.91 -8.37 2.48
N TYR A 122 -1.18 -8.24 3.58
CA TYR A 122 -1.33 -9.03 4.79
C TYR A 122 -1.79 -8.07 5.88
N PHE A 123 -2.94 -8.33 6.46
CA PHE A 123 -3.56 -7.43 7.41
C PHE A 123 -3.96 -8.14 8.70
N ARG A 124 -3.50 -7.61 9.84
CA ARG A 124 -3.93 -8.04 11.15
C ARG A 124 -5.00 -7.07 11.69
N ASP A 125 -6.22 -7.53 11.74
CA ASP A 125 -7.31 -6.81 12.39
C ASP A 125 -7.25 -7.01 13.90
N HIS A 126 -6.71 -6.04 14.61
CA HIS A 126 -6.57 -6.11 16.06
C HIS A 126 -7.90 -6.05 16.81
N VAL A 127 -8.93 -5.47 16.23
CA VAL A 127 -10.26 -5.35 16.84
C VAL A 127 -10.97 -6.70 16.80
N TYR A 128 -10.95 -7.35 15.63
CA TYR A 128 -11.54 -8.68 15.45
C TYR A 128 -10.57 -9.81 15.80
N LYS A 129 -9.32 -9.47 16.17
CA LYS A 129 -8.25 -10.42 16.54
C LYS A 129 -7.97 -11.45 15.47
N LYS A 130 -8.13 -11.08 14.22
CA LYS A 130 -7.88 -11.99 13.10
C LYS A 130 -6.74 -11.51 12.22
N TYR A 131 -6.10 -12.46 11.59
CA TYR A 131 -5.02 -12.26 10.63
C TYR A 131 -5.49 -12.77 9.27
N GLU A 132 -5.46 -11.90 8.26
CA GLU A 132 -5.88 -12.23 6.92
C GLU A 132 -4.73 -11.98 5.94
N ASP A 133 -4.42 -12.98 5.14
CA ASP A 133 -3.50 -12.89 4.02
C ASP A 133 -4.28 -12.86 2.71
N GLY A 134 -4.85 -11.73 2.41
CA GLY A 134 -5.66 -11.59 1.20
C GLY A 134 -5.91 -10.14 0.84
N GLY A 135 -6.16 -9.95 -0.46
CA GLY A 135 -6.39 -8.63 -1.00
C GLY A 135 -5.11 -7.95 -1.46
N TYR A 136 -5.22 -6.66 -1.72
CA TYR A 136 -4.13 -5.88 -2.27
C TYR A 136 -4.27 -4.40 -1.96
N VAL A 137 -3.17 -3.70 -2.17
CA VAL A 137 -3.10 -2.23 -2.16
C VAL A 137 -2.60 -1.79 -3.53
N GLN A 138 -3.29 -0.85 -4.17
CA GLN A 138 -2.99 -0.39 -5.52
C GLN A 138 -2.98 1.12 -5.62
N LEU A 139 -1.96 1.70 -6.24
CA LEU A 139 -1.96 3.12 -6.61
C LEU A 139 -2.91 3.35 -7.78
N LEU A 140 -3.91 4.20 -7.59
CA LEU A 140 -4.86 4.63 -8.61
C LEU A 140 -4.43 5.93 -9.28
N SER A 141 -3.76 6.81 -8.55
CA SER A 141 -3.19 8.06 -9.05
C SER A 141 -1.86 8.33 -8.36
N THR A 142 -0.88 8.75 -9.15
CA THR A 142 0.46 9.16 -8.70
C THR A 142 0.72 10.63 -8.96
N LYS A 143 -0.31 11.37 -9.38
CA LYS A 143 -0.22 12.79 -9.63
C LYS A 143 -0.02 13.54 -8.32
N ALA A 144 1.04 14.33 -8.23
CA ALA A 144 1.36 15.11 -7.04
C ALA A 144 0.17 15.99 -6.60
N GLY A 145 -0.21 15.87 -5.33
CA GLY A 145 -1.38 16.55 -4.75
C GLY A 145 -2.74 15.87 -5.01
N ASP A 146 -2.76 14.77 -5.79
CA ASP A 146 -3.97 13.95 -6.04
C ASP A 146 -3.62 12.46 -6.03
N GLU A 147 -2.67 12.07 -5.19
CA GLU A 147 -2.27 10.68 -5.04
C GLU A 147 -3.39 9.88 -4.38
N LYS A 148 -3.74 8.75 -5.01
CA LYS A 148 -4.81 7.87 -4.57
C LYS A 148 -4.36 6.43 -4.47
N LEU A 149 -4.81 5.78 -3.41
CA LEU A 149 -4.52 4.40 -3.09
C LEU A 149 -5.83 3.64 -2.90
N LEU A 150 -6.00 2.52 -3.57
CA LEU A 150 -7.07 1.56 -3.27
C LEU A 150 -6.59 0.65 -2.14
N TRP A 151 -7.38 0.58 -1.08
CA TRP A 151 -7.26 -0.36 0.02
C TRP A 151 -8.32 -1.44 -0.13
N TYR A 152 -7.86 -2.68 -0.39
CA TYR A 152 -8.74 -3.79 -0.71
C TYR A 152 -8.34 -5.06 0.04
N PRO A 153 -8.59 -5.16 1.37
CA PRO A 153 -8.41 -6.40 2.10
C PRO A 153 -9.48 -7.41 1.69
N GLN A 154 -9.08 -8.68 1.62
CA GLN A 154 -9.97 -9.81 1.39
C GLN A 154 -9.72 -10.85 2.46
N ASN A 155 -10.75 -11.60 2.80
CA ASN A 155 -10.57 -12.79 3.62
C ASN A 155 -9.75 -13.80 2.81
N GLY A 156 -8.68 -14.33 3.38
CA GLY A 156 -7.90 -15.38 2.76
C GLY A 156 -8.77 -16.61 2.47
N GLU A 157 -8.48 -17.29 1.37
CA GLU A 157 -9.12 -18.58 1.03
C GLU A 157 -8.54 -19.72 1.89
N GLY A 158 -8.66 -19.62 3.20
CA GLY A 158 -8.19 -20.64 4.15
C GLY A 158 -9.33 -21.55 4.61
N VAL A 159 -9.01 -22.82 4.88
CA VAL A 159 -9.92 -23.71 5.61
C VAL A 159 -9.98 -23.23 7.06
N ARG A 160 -11.11 -22.68 7.47
CA ARG A 160 -11.35 -22.32 8.87
C ARG A 160 -11.76 -23.57 9.65
N VAL A 161 -10.98 -23.90 10.65
CA VAL A 161 -11.34 -24.99 11.59
C VAL A 161 -12.03 -24.34 12.78
N TYR A 162 -13.32 -24.57 12.92
CA TYR A 162 -14.07 -24.14 14.10
C TYR A 162 -13.93 -25.17 15.20
N VAL A 163 -13.51 -24.74 16.37
CA VAL A 163 -13.49 -25.57 17.56
C VAL A 163 -14.82 -25.39 18.29
N THR A 164 -15.51 -26.50 18.57
CA THR A 164 -16.80 -26.47 19.25
C THR A 164 -16.68 -25.78 20.62
N GLY A 165 -17.45 -24.71 20.82
CA GLY A 165 -17.45 -23.93 22.07
C GLY A 165 -16.63 -22.64 22.02
N GLU A 166 -15.90 -22.37 20.96
CA GLU A 166 -15.32 -21.05 20.73
C GLU A 166 -16.36 -20.10 20.11
N PRO A 167 -16.34 -18.80 20.47
CA PRO A 167 -17.21 -17.82 19.83
C PRO A 167 -16.89 -17.73 18.34
N GLU A 168 -17.92 -17.59 17.53
CA GLU A 168 -17.76 -17.36 16.09
C GLU A 168 -16.93 -16.09 15.84
N GLU A 169 -15.95 -16.21 14.95
CA GLU A 169 -15.17 -15.04 14.52
C GLU A 169 -16.08 -14.04 13.80
N PRO A 170 -15.93 -12.73 14.07
CA PRO A 170 -16.68 -11.71 13.35
C PRO A 170 -16.45 -11.83 11.84
N GLU A 171 -17.53 -11.72 11.05
CA GLU A 171 -17.42 -11.66 9.60
C GLU A 171 -16.79 -10.32 9.14
N GLY A 172 -16.04 -10.38 8.03
CA GLY A 172 -15.44 -9.20 7.42
C GLY A 172 -14.29 -8.61 8.24
N PHE A 173 -14.15 -7.31 8.20
CA PHE A 173 -13.09 -6.54 8.86
C PHE A 173 -13.70 -5.47 9.76
N SER A 174 -12.98 -5.10 10.82
CA SER A 174 -13.39 -3.99 11.69
C SER A 174 -13.18 -2.62 11.03
N VAL A 175 -12.30 -2.55 10.03
CA VAL A 175 -11.95 -1.35 9.27
C VAL A 175 -12.70 -1.30 7.94
N PRO A 176 -12.81 -0.12 7.30
CA PRO A 176 -13.37 0.00 5.95
C PRO A 176 -12.65 -0.89 4.94
N VAL A 177 -13.39 -1.46 4.01
CA VAL A 177 -12.88 -2.29 2.91
C VAL A 177 -13.28 -1.71 1.57
N ASN A 178 -12.50 -1.96 0.53
CA ASN A 178 -12.73 -1.48 -0.82
C ASN A 178 -12.91 0.05 -0.88
N VAL A 179 -11.97 0.76 -0.26
CA VAL A 179 -12.02 2.22 -0.17
C VAL A 179 -10.84 2.88 -0.85
N VAL A 180 -11.08 4.05 -1.41
CA VAL A 180 -10.02 4.90 -1.99
C VAL A 180 -9.52 5.86 -0.91
N MET A 181 -8.23 5.83 -0.69
CA MET A 181 -7.53 6.70 0.26
C MET A 181 -6.76 7.78 -0.48
N THR A 182 -6.61 8.94 0.13
CA THR A 182 -5.79 10.04 -0.38
C THR A 182 -4.52 10.20 0.47
N LYS A 183 -3.43 10.58 -0.16
CA LYS A 183 -2.16 10.83 0.55
C LYS A 183 -2.28 12.11 1.40
N VAL A 184 -1.75 12.03 2.62
CA VAL A 184 -1.66 13.17 3.54
C VAL A 184 -0.23 13.71 3.47
N HIS A 185 -0.09 15.00 3.17
CA HIS A 185 1.19 15.70 3.06
C HIS A 185 1.50 16.51 4.34
#